data_0e96524b6e1355efb3e9ce58f77ea4de
#
_entry.id   0e96524b6e1355efb3e9ce58f77ea4de
#
_cell.length_a   1.000
_cell.length_b   1.000
_cell.length_c   1.000
_cell.angle_alpha   90.00
_cell.angle_beta   90.00
_cell.angle_gamma   90.00
#
_symmetry.space_group_name_H-M   'P 1'
#
loop_
_entity.id
_entity.type
_entity.pdbx_description
1 polymer ?
#
loop_
_entity_poly.entity_id
_entity_poly.type
_entity_poly.pdbx_seq_one_letter_code
_entity_poly.pdbx_strand_id
1 'polypeptide(L)'
;MSDTPSTSAAKRPPRQSRTGLTTTGARKAGSKSNRTRAREFALQGLYQSLVGRNAVDDIDPFTRDLAGFAKADAVHFDALLHGCVAQAEELDALIIPALDRPMAEISPVEHAIMWIGAYELKHCLDVPWRVVLNECIELAKDFG
;
A
#
# COMPACT_ATOMS: atom_id res chain seq x y z
N MET A 1 -22.89 -3.24 11.48
CA MET A 1 -22.72 -3.53 11.01
C MET A 1 -22.33 -3.83 10.77
N SER A 2 -22.51 -3.71 11.39
CA SER A 2 -22.31 -3.99 10.93
C SER A 2 -21.86 -4.47 10.87
N ASP A 3 -21.96 -4.28 11.27
CA ASP A 3 -21.80 -4.83 10.94
C ASP A 3 -21.24 -5.25 11.03
N THR A 4 -21.27 -5.28 11.57
CA THR A 4 -21.08 -5.73 11.46
C THR A 4 -20.64 -6.22 11.54
N PRO A 5 -20.12 -6.13 11.64
CA PRO A 5 -20.01 -6.70 11.43
C PRO A 5 -19.61 -7.04 11.38
N SER A 6 -19.93 -7.02 12.00
CA SER A 6 -19.88 -7.37 11.61
C SER A 6 -19.49 -7.69 11.42
N THR A 7 -19.38 -7.71 11.62
CA THR A 7 -19.22 -7.98 11.10
C THR A 7 -19.00 -8.03 10.71
N SER A 8 -18.93 -7.81 11.13
CA SER A 8 -18.94 -7.86 10.50
C SER A 8 -18.87 -7.74 10.11
N ALA A 9 -18.63 -7.37 10.14
CA ALA A 9 -18.81 -7.21 9.51
C ALA A 9 -18.77 -6.98 9.16
N ALA A 10 -18.61 -6.67 9.08
CA ALA A 10 -18.77 -6.41 8.53
C ALA A 10 -18.74 -6.27 8.16
N LYS A 11 -18.70 -5.95 7.85
CA LYS A 11 -18.87 -5.82 7.36
C LYS A 11 -18.73 -5.50 6.63
N ARG A 12 -18.78 -5.36 6.35
CA ARG A 12 -18.83 -5.23 5.71
C ARG A 12 -18.66 -4.88 4.82
N PRO A 13 -18.71 -4.92 4.61
CA PRO A 13 -18.45 -4.74 3.82
C PRO A 13 -17.96 -4.52 3.15
N PRO A 14 -17.89 -4.29 2.70
CA PRO A 14 -17.31 -4.06 2.00
C PRO A 14 -16.62 -3.87 1.46
N ARG A 15 -16.56 -3.79 1.20
CA ARG A 15 -15.93 -3.55 0.83
C ARG A 15 -15.04 -3.12 0.31
N GLN A 16 -14.77 -3.30 0.47
CA GLN A 16 -13.54 -3.14 0.05
C GLN A 16 -13.20 -1.91 -0.71
N SER A 17 -13.94 -1.38 -1.36
CA SER A 17 -13.79 -0.12 -2.04
C SER A 17 -13.81 1.06 -1.11
N ARG A 18 -13.78 0.82 0.16
CA ARG A 18 -13.70 1.90 1.12
C ARG A 18 -12.50 2.77 0.96
N THR A 19 -11.42 2.22 0.40
CA THR A 19 -10.21 3.00 0.17
C THR A 19 -10.28 3.82 -1.09
N GLY A 20 -11.27 3.59 -1.93
CA GLY A 20 -11.38 4.23 -3.22
C GLY A 20 -10.49 3.62 -4.29
N LEU A 21 -9.84 2.51 -3.96
CA LEU A 21 -8.98 1.82 -4.91
C LEU A 21 -9.67 0.58 -5.44
N THR A 22 -9.62 0.42 -6.76
CA THR A 22 -10.13 -0.77 -7.41
C THR A 22 -9.01 -1.40 -8.21
N THR A 23 -9.00 -2.71 -8.27
CA THR A 23 -7.98 -3.45 -8.99
C THR A 23 -8.36 -3.59 -10.45
N THR A 24 -7.41 -3.33 -11.36
CA THR A 24 -7.59 -3.55 -12.78
C THR A 24 -6.39 -4.32 -13.30
N GLY A 25 -6.62 -5.34 -14.10
CA GLY A 25 -5.54 -6.15 -14.65
C GLY A 25 -4.76 -6.91 -13.59
N ALA A 26 -5.37 -7.20 -12.47
CA ALA A 26 -4.70 -7.85 -11.36
C ALA A 26 -4.23 -9.25 -11.74
N ARG A 27 -3.07 -9.65 -11.22
CA ARG A 27 -2.62 -11.02 -11.39
C ARG A 27 -3.53 -11.94 -10.58
N LYS A 28 -3.56 -13.21 -10.98
CA LYS A 28 -4.42 -14.18 -10.31
C LYS A 28 -4.04 -14.29 -8.85
N ALA A 29 -5.07 -14.37 -7.99
CA ALA A 29 -4.87 -14.42 -6.55
C ALA A 29 -3.95 -15.55 -6.13
N GLY A 30 -4.05 -16.72 -6.79
CA GLY A 30 -3.21 -17.87 -6.43
C GLY A 30 -1.73 -17.71 -6.75
N SER A 31 -1.35 -16.72 -7.56
CA SER A 31 0.04 -16.49 -7.93
C SER A 31 0.71 -15.43 -7.07
N LYS A 32 -0.01 -14.79 -6.15
CA LYS A 32 0.55 -13.72 -5.33
C LYS A 32 1.26 -14.29 -4.11
N SER A 33 2.47 -13.81 -3.86
CA SER A 33 3.19 -14.14 -2.64
C SER A 33 2.60 -13.36 -1.46
N ASN A 34 2.93 -13.80 -0.25
CA ASN A 34 2.49 -13.08 0.94
C ASN A 34 3.09 -11.68 1.01
N ARG A 35 4.29 -11.46 0.49
CA ARG A 35 4.88 -10.11 0.44
C ARG A 35 4.22 -9.24 -0.61
N THR A 36 3.80 -9.81 -1.74
CA THR A 36 3.02 -9.07 -2.72
C THR A 36 1.73 -8.56 -2.09
N ARG A 37 1.06 -9.41 -1.33
CA ARG A 37 -0.17 -9.01 -0.63
C ARG A 37 0.11 -7.92 0.41
N ALA A 38 1.23 -8.03 1.11
CA ALA A 38 1.62 -7.00 2.09
C ALA A 38 1.78 -5.64 1.42
N ARG A 39 2.38 -5.61 0.23
CA ARG A 39 2.53 -4.37 -0.53
C ARG A 39 1.19 -3.79 -0.96
N GLU A 40 0.27 -4.65 -1.36
CA GLU A 40 -1.07 -4.20 -1.76
C GLU A 40 -1.82 -3.58 -0.58
N PHE A 41 -1.76 -4.21 0.57
CA PHE A 41 -2.41 -3.65 1.77
C PHE A 41 -1.72 -2.38 2.24
N ALA A 42 -0.40 -2.33 2.17
CA ALA A 42 0.34 -1.12 2.52
C ALA A 42 -0.03 0.02 1.58
N LEU A 43 -0.18 -0.26 0.29
CA LEU A 43 -0.61 0.75 -0.67
C LEU A 43 -1.96 1.35 -0.28
N GLN A 44 -2.91 0.49 0.09
CA GLN A 44 -4.22 0.98 0.51
C GLN A 44 -4.13 1.87 1.74
N GLY A 45 -3.31 1.48 2.72
CA GLY A 45 -3.13 2.28 3.92
C GLY A 45 -2.45 3.61 3.64
N LEU A 46 -1.41 3.59 2.80
CA LEU A 46 -0.69 4.80 2.45
C LEU A 46 -1.57 5.77 1.64
N TYR A 47 -2.43 5.22 0.79
CA TYR A 47 -3.40 6.03 0.08
C TYR A 47 -4.29 6.80 1.05
N GLN A 48 -4.77 6.13 2.11
CA GLN A 48 -5.58 6.79 3.12
C GLN A 48 -4.80 7.86 3.88
N SER A 49 -3.52 7.62 4.12
CA SER A 49 -2.68 8.61 4.76
C SER A 49 -2.53 9.86 3.90
N LEU A 50 -2.33 9.67 2.59
CA LEU A 50 -2.12 10.78 1.66
C LEU A 50 -3.39 11.57 1.37
N VAL A 51 -4.49 10.87 1.16
CA VAL A 51 -5.75 11.50 0.73
C VAL A 51 -6.59 11.90 1.92
N GLY A 52 -6.78 10.99 2.87
CA GLY A 52 -7.66 11.23 4.01
C GLY A 52 -6.96 11.88 5.18
N ARG A 53 -5.63 11.93 5.14
CA ARG A 53 -4.80 12.44 6.24
C ARG A 53 -5.11 11.74 7.56
N ASN A 54 -5.50 10.47 7.46
CA ASN A 54 -5.78 9.68 8.65
C ASN A 54 -4.47 9.31 9.34
N ALA A 55 -4.52 9.22 10.67
CA ALA A 55 -3.35 8.82 11.44
C ALA A 55 -3.04 7.35 11.18
N VAL A 56 -1.74 7.03 11.12
CA VAL A 56 -1.30 5.67 10.85
C VAL A 56 -1.82 4.69 11.92
N ASP A 57 -1.99 5.17 13.15
CA ASP A 57 -2.50 4.34 14.24
C ASP A 57 -3.96 3.93 14.03
N ASP A 58 -4.71 4.69 13.25
CA ASP A 58 -6.09 4.34 12.88
C ASP A 58 -6.12 3.50 11.62
N ILE A 59 -5.23 3.79 10.67
CA ILE A 59 -5.16 3.06 9.41
C ILE A 59 -4.76 1.61 9.61
N ASP A 60 -3.79 1.36 10.49
CA ASP A 60 -3.23 0.04 10.71
C ASP A 60 -4.30 -0.98 11.11
N PRO A 61 -5.03 -0.78 12.22
CA PRO A 61 -6.03 -1.79 12.61
C PRO A 61 -7.15 -1.93 11.59
N PHE A 62 -7.55 -0.84 10.94
CA PHE A 62 -8.57 -0.91 9.91
C PHE A 62 -8.11 -1.81 8.76
N THR A 63 -6.86 -1.65 8.33
CA THR A 63 -6.32 -2.42 7.21
C THR A 63 -6.19 -3.91 7.58
N ARG A 64 -5.77 -4.19 8.81
CA ARG A 64 -5.63 -5.58 9.25
C ARG A 64 -6.94 -6.33 9.29
N ASP A 65 -8.06 -5.61 9.39
CA ASP A 65 -9.39 -6.21 9.39
C ASP A 65 -9.93 -6.49 8.00
N LEU A 66 -9.25 -6.05 6.96
CA LEU A 66 -9.73 -6.26 5.60
C LEU A 66 -9.63 -7.74 5.21
N ALA A 67 -10.55 -8.16 4.34
CA ALA A 67 -10.58 -9.54 3.86
C ALA A 67 -9.27 -9.88 3.17
N GLY A 68 -8.73 -11.05 3.51
CA GLY A 68 -7.50 -11.53 2.89
C GLY A 68 -6.23 -11.10 3.57
N PHE A 69 -6.30 -10.23 4.57
CA PHE A 69 -5.08 -9.75 5.24
C PHE A 69 -4.29 -10.91 5.86
N ALA A 70 -4.96 -11.94 6.33
CA ALA A 70 -4.28 -13.09 6.95
C ALA A 70 -3.29 -13.77 6.00
N LYS A 71 -3.44 -13.59 4.69
CA LYS A 71 -2.53 -14.17 3.70
C LYS A 71 -1.35 -13.27 3.39
N ALA A 72 -1.29 -12.09 3.98
CA ALA A 72 -0.19 -11.14 3.77
C ALA A 72 0.90 -11.36 4.80
N ASP A 73 2.12 -10.96 4.44
CA ASP A 73 3.23 -10.92 5.38
C ASP A 73 3.03 -9.70 6.28
N ALA A 74 2.52 -9.93 7.49
CA ALA A 74 2.18 -8.84 8.40
C ALA A 74 3.39 -8.01 8.82
N VAL A 75 4.56 -8.65 8.94
CA VAL A 75 5.78 -7.94 9.32
C VAL A 75 6.19 -6.98 8.21
N HIS A 76 6.13 -7.44 6.97
CA HIS A 76 6.48 -6.59 5.83
C HIS A 76 5.47 -5.45 5.65
N PHE A 77 4.19 -5.74 5.82
CA PHE A 77 3.15 -4.71 5.79
C PHE A 77 3.43 -3.63 6.85
N ASP A 78 3.74 -4.07 8.06
CA ASP A 78 4.02 -3.15 9.17
C ASP A 78 5.20 -2.24 8.83
N ALA A 79 6.28 -2.82 8.31
CA ALA A 79 7.46 -2.06 7.95
C ALA A 79 7.13 -1.02 6.87
N LEU A 80 6.38 -1.41 5.85
CA LEU A 80 6.05 -0.50 4.76
C LEU A 80 5.11 0.61 5.20
N LEU A 81 4.03 0.27 5.90
CA LEU A 81 3.06 1.27 6.29
C LEU A 81 3.68 2.29 7.26
N HIS A 82 4.22 1.79 8.35
CA HIS A 82 4.76 2.68 9.39
C HIS A 82 6.06 3.33 8.94
N GLY A 83 6.90 2.60 8.21
CA GLY A 83 8.16 3.14 7.74
C GLY A 83 7.97 4.27 6.74
N CYS A 84 7.06 4.11 5.78
CA CYS A 84 6.82 5.15 4.79
C CYS A 84 6.23 6.40 5.43
N VAL A 85 5.29 6.24 6.36
CA VAL A 85 4.69 7.40 7.03
C VAL A 85 5.73 8.13 7.87
N ALA A 86 6.55 7.38 8.61
CA ALA A 86 7.58 7.97 9.47
C ALA A 86 8.67 8.68 8.67
N GLN A 87 8.98 8.19 7.47
CA GLN A 87 10.05 8.73 6.65
C GLN A 87 9.55 9.44 5.39
N ALA A 88 8.31 9.92 5.42
CA ALA A 88 7.69 10.52 4.24
C ALA A 88 8.53 11.64 3.63
N GLU A 89 9.06 12.55 4.45
CA GLU A 89 9.88 13.66 3.95
C GLU A 89 11.16 13.18 3.32
N GLU A 90 11.81 12.21 3.94
CA GLU A 90 13.07 11.67 3.42
C GLU A 90 12.85 10.93 2.11
N LEU A 91 11.75 10.16 2.03
CA LEU A 91 11.43 9.45 0.81
C LEU A 91 11.08 10.42 -0.32
N ASP A 92 10.33 11.46 -0.02
CA ASP A 92 10.01 12.48 -1.02
C ASP A 92 11.28 13.20 -1.50
N ALA A 93 12.22 13.43 -0.61
CA ALA A 93 13.50 14.06 -1.00
C ALA A 93 14.28 13.18 -1.97
N LEU A 94 14.13 11.86 -1.90
CA LEU A 94 14.75 10.94 -2.85
C LEU A 94 13.98 10.88 -4.17
N ILE A 95 12.67 11.00 -4.10
CA ILE A 95 11.79 10.80 -5.26
C ILE A 95 11.72 12.05 -6.14
N ILE A 96 11.57 13.23 -5.53
CA ILE A 96 11.32 14.46 -6.27
C ILE A 96 12.36 14.74 -7.36
N PRO A 97 13.68 14.61 -7.11
CA PRO A 97 14.66 14.88 -8.15
C PRO A 97 14.58 13.93 -9.34
N ALA A 98 13.98 12.76 -9.17
CA ALA A 98 13.88 11.76 -10.22
C ALA A 98 12.60 11.89 -11.05
N LEU A 99 11.68 12.76 -10.64
CA LEU A 99 10.40 12.91 -11.35
C LEU A 99 10.60 13.73 -12.62
N ASP A 100 9.81 13.39 -13.65
CA ASP A 100 9.79 14.15 -14.89
C ASP A 100 8.75 15.27 -14.87
N ARG A 101 8.04 15.42 -13.75
CA ARG A 101 7.03 16.45 -13.56
C ARG A 101 6.91 16.77 -12.07
N PRO A 102 6.28 17.91 -11.70
CA PRO A 102 6.17 18.30 -10.30
C PRO A 102 5.40 17.27 -9.47
N MET A 103 5.77 17.13 -8.20
CA MET A 103 5.07 16.23 -7.28
C MET A 103 3.57 16.52 -7.22
N ALA A 104 3.17 17.78 -7.35
CA ALA A 104 1.76 18.17 -7.33
C ALA A 104 0.94 17.51 -8.43
N GLU A 105 1.60 17.06 -9.51
CA GLU A 105 0.92 16.38 -10.62
C GLU A 105 0.92 14.88 -10.49
N ILE A 106 1.53 14.35 -9.44
CA ILE A 106 1.60 12.92 -9.19
C ILE A 106 0.35 12.51 -8.40
N SER A 107 -0.34 11.46 -8.87
CA SER A 107 -1.53 10.99 -8.15
C SER A 107 -1.15 10.38 -6.81
N PRO A 108 -2.09 10.37 -5.84
CA PRO A 108 -1.80 9.73 -4.55
C PRO A 108 -1.44 8.25 -4.67
N VAL A 109 -2.01 7.52 -5.61
CA VAL A 109 -1.66 6.11 -5.84
C VAL A 109 -0.22 6.00 -6.30
N GLU A 110 0.16 6.80 -7.28
CA GLU A 110 1.55 6.81 -7.79
C GLU A 110 2.52 7.20 -6.67
N HIS A 111 2.16 8.19 -5.88
CA HIS A 111 2.99 8.65 -4.77
C HIS A 111 3.22 7.53 -3.76
N ALA A 112 2.15 6.83 -3.38
CA ALA A 112 2.25 5.72 -2.45
C ALA A 112 3.11 4.58 -2.99
N ILE A 113 2.97 4.26 -4.28
CA ILE A 113 3.79 3.22 -4.91
C ILE A 113 5.26 3.61 -4.88
N MET A 114 5.57 4.87 -5.16
CA MET A 114 6.95 5.34 -5.12
C MET A 114 7.52 5.31 -3.70
N TRP A 115 6.70 5.60 -2.69
CA TRP A 115 7.13 5.45 -1.31
C TRP A 115 7.52 4.00 -0.99
N ILE A 116 6.67 3.05 -1.41
CA ILE A 116 6.95 1.63 -1.17
C ILE A 116 8.27 1.22 -1.83
N GLY A 117 8.44 1.61 -3.10
CA GLY A 117 9.66 1.28 -3.84
C GLY A 117 10.90 1.89 -3.22
N ALA A 118 10.84 3.17 -2.89
CA ALA A 118 11.99 3.87 -2.30
C ALA A 118 12.32 3.28 -0.92
N TYR A 119 11.30 2.98 -0.14
CA TYR A 119 11.52 2.39 1.18
C TYR A 119 12.20 1.03 1.07
N GLU A 120 11.72 0.16 0.17
CA GLU A 120 12.31 -1.17 0.03
C GLU A 120 13.73 -1.10 -0.51
N LEU A 121 13.99 -0.22 -1.46
CA LEU A 121 15.36 -0.05 -1.98
C LEU A 121 16.31 0.45 -0.91
N LYS A 122 15.82 1.29 0.00
CA LYS A 122 16.66 1.89 1.03
C LYS A 122 16.84 1.00 2.26
N HIS A 123 15.78 0.31 2.67
CA HIS A 123 15.75 -0.38 3.96
C HIS A 123 15.57 -1.88 3.91
N CYS A 124 15.10 -2.44 2.80
CA CYS A 124 14.84 -3.88 2.70
C CYS A 124 15.86 -4.52 1.77
N LEU A 125 17.13 -4.52 2.21
CA LEU A 125 18.23 -4.96 1.37
C LEU A 125 18.19 -6.44 1.04
N ASP A 126 17.38 -7.22 1.75
CA ASP A 126 17.15 -8.63 1.44
C ASP A 126 16.28 -8.80 0.19
N VAL A 127 15.61 -7.75 -0.27
CA VAL A 127 14.79 -7.79 -1.47
C VAL A 127 15.64 -7.30 -2.64
N PRO A 128 15.88 -8.13 -3.67
CA PRO A 128 16.65 -7.66 -4.83
C PRO A 128 15.97 -6.47 -5.50
N TRP A 129 16.78 -5.51 -5.98
CA TRP A 129 16.22 -4.31 -6.58
C TRP A 129 15.30 -4.58 -7.77
N ARG A 130 15.58 -5.66 -8.53
CA ARG A 130 14.73 -6.03 -9.65
C ARG A 130 13.34 -6.46 -9.20
N VAL A 131 13.28 -7.14 -8.06
CA VAL A 131 12.00 -7.55 -7.48
C VAL A 131 11.22 -6.31 -7.04
N VAL A 132 11.90 -5.33 -6.39
CA VAL A 132 11.25 -4.09 -5.98
C VAL A 132 10.64 -3.40 -7.19
N LEU A 133 11.42 -3.22 -8.26
CA LEU A 133 10.91 -2.55 -9.46
C LEU A 133 9.74 -3.29 -10.08
N ASN A 134 9.86 -4.61 -10.19
CA ASN A 134 8.80 -5.42 -10.78
C ASN A 134 7.51 -5.34 -9.96
N GLU A 135 7.63 -5.38 -8.64
CA GLU A 135 6.46 -5.29 -7.77
C GLU A 135 5.80 -3.91 -7.88
N CYS A 136 6.59 -2.85 -7.99
CA CYS A 136 6.02 -1.51 -8.19
C CYS A 136 5.28 -1.40 -9.52
N ILE A 137 5.84 -2.01 -10.57
CA ILE A 137 5.18 -2.03 -11.87
C ILE A 137 3.84 -2.76 -11.79
N GLU A 138 3.82 -3.90 -11.09
CA GLU A 138 2.57 -4.67 -10.94
C GLU A 138 1.54 -3.90 -10.12
N LEU A 139 1.98 -3.20 -9.07
CA LEU A 139 1.07 -2.35 -8.29
C LEU A 139 0.47 -1.26 -9.18
N ALA A 140 1.29 -0.64 -10.02
CA ALA A 140 0.82 0.40 -10.92
C ALA A 140 -0.19 -0.13 -11.93
N LYS A 141 0.01 -1.35 -12.42
CA LYS A 141 -0.95 -1.98 -13.34
C LYS A 141 -2.26 -2.30 -12.63
N ASP A 142 -2.18 -2.77 -11.39
CA ASP A 142 -3.37 -3.23 -10.68
C ASP A 142 -4.18 -2.07 -10.11
N PHE A 143 -3.53 -1.00 -9.67
CA PHE A 143 -4.19 0.08 -8.93
C PHE A 143 -4.03 1.46 -9.56
N GLY A 144 -3.07 1.63 -10.42
CA GLY A 144 -2.77 2.91 -11.08
C GLY A 144 -3.59 3.21 -12.34
#